data_5359df07d6e98383b78ca94fa9d541b3
#
_entry.id   5359df07d6e98383b78ca94fa9d541b3
#
_cell.length_a   1.000
_cell.length_b   1.000
_cell.length_c   1.000
_cell.angle_alpha   90.00
_cell.angle_beta   90.00
_cell.angle_gamma   90.00
#
_symmetry.space_group_name_H-M   'P 1'
#
loop_
_entity.id
_entity.type
_entity.pdbx_description
1 polymer ?
#
loop_
_entity_poly.entity_id
_entity_poly.type
_entity_poly.pdbx_seq_one_letter_code
_entity_poly.pdbx_strand_id
1 'polypeptide(L)'
;MEKKYMLHFFHERNYEPQSLQAFEREAVQAAQAGATHMYVMDVPKRFEEWSTHPGDPYPNWGMLQTCLFKLVVPRALEPYLDADYARRNLELVRRRSEIVKKYGMQAAVVVIDPFYLPEQAYLDHPAWRGPRCDHPRRSRDMYFSPCIDNEEVRGLYYEAMQRLCAEVDIGFFQIITNDSGAGVCWSTGL
;
A
#
# COMPACT_ATOMS: atom_id res chain seq x y z
N MET A 1 11.40 -9.47 31.29
CA MET A 1 10.42 -10.24 30.48
C MET A 1 10.48 -9.68 29.08
N GLU A 2 10.91 -10.51 28.13
CA GLU A 2 11.05 -10.11 26.72
C GLU A 2 9.66 -9.81 26.14
N LYS A 3 9.46 -8.63 25.56
CA LYS A 3 8.19 -8.27 24.91
C LYS A 3 8.02 -9.13 23.67
N LYS A 4 7.07 -10.03 23.67
CA LYS A 4 6.66 -10.76 22.46
C LYS A 4 5.70 -9.90 21.67
N TYR A 5 5.99 -9.71 20.38
CA TYR A 5 5.10 -9.03 19.44
C TYR A 5 4.31 -10.11 18.68
N MET A 6 2.99 -9.95 18.63
CA MET A 6 2.11 -10.81 17.84
C MET A 6 1.28 -9.94 16.91
N LEU A 7 1.49 -10.12 15.62
CA LEU A 7 0.78 -9.42 14.56
C LEU A 7 -0.37 -10.29 14.06
N HIS A 8 -1.58 -9.76 14.13
CA HIS A 8 -2.76 -10.38 13.51
C HIS A 8 -2.97 -9.78 12.12
N PHE A 9 -2.93 -10.63 11.12
CA PHE A 9 -3.28 -10.28 9.75
C PHE A 9 -4.76 -10.49 9.52
N PHE A 10 -5.39 -9.44 9.09
CA PHE A 10 -6.76 -9.46 8.62
C PHE A 10 -6.76 -9.48 7.09
N HIS A 11 -7.38 -10.48 6.49
CA HIS A 11 -7.52 -10.58 5.04
C HIS A 11 -8.99 -10.65 4.65
N GLU A 12 -9.42 -9.72 3.84
CA GLU A 12 -10.72 -9.78 3.21
C GLU A 12 -10.71 -10.75 2.03
N ARG A 13 -11.46 -11.83 2.16
CA ARG A 13 -11.50 -12.88 1.13
C ARG A 13 -12.12 -12.42 -0.20
N ASN A 14 -12.92 -11.35 -0.18
CA ASN A 14 -13.68 -10.88 -1.33
C ASN A 14 -13.24 -9.51 -1.86
N TYR A 15 -12.16 -8.96 -1.35
CA TYR A 15 -11.61 -7.64 -1.75
C TYR A 15 -12.61 -6.47 -1.67
N GLU A 16 -13.68 -6.64 -0.93
CA GLU A 16 -14.55 -5.56 -0.54
C GLU A 16 -14.30 -5.19 0.92
N PRO A 17 -14.28 -3.91 1.27
CA PRO A 17 -14.00 -3.51 2.64
C PRO A 17 -15.09 -4.09 3.53
N GLN A 18 -14.71 -4.91 4.48
CA GLN A 18 -15.62 -5.34 5.52
C GLN A 18 -16.19 -4.11 6.23
N SER A 19 -17.42 -4.20 6.64
CA SER A 19 -17.99 -3.19 7.51
C SER A 19 -17.10 -3.01 8.74
N LEU A 20 -16.99 -1.81 9.26
CA LEU A 20 -16.22 -1.55 10.48
C LEU A 20 -16.68 -2.42 11.65
N GLN A 21 -17.94 -2.84 11.68
CA GLN A 21 -18.45 -3.78 12.67
C GLN A 21 -17.83 -5.18 12.53
N ALA A 22 -17.63 -5.67 11.30
CA ALA A 22 -16.97 -6.95 11.07
C ALA A 22 -15.50 -6.86 11.46
N PHE A 23 -14.83 -5.77 11.10
CA PHE A 23 -13.45 -5.49 11.50
C PHE A 23 -13.32 -5.41 13.03
N GLU A 24 -14.27 -4.76 13.73
CA GLU A 24 -14.26 -4.65 15.18
C GLU A 24 -14.44 -6.03 15.86
N ARG A 25 -15.31 -6.91 15.34
CA ARG A 25 -15.43 -8.29 15.85
C ARG A 25 -14.11 -9.05 15.74
N GLU A 26 -13.41 -8.88 14.63
CA GLU A 26 -12.09 -9.49 14.40
C GLU A 26 -11.05 -8.92 15.38
N ALA A 27 -11.07 -7.61 15.62
CA ALA A 27 -10.19 -6.96 16.57
C ALA A 27 -10.39 -7.48 18.01
N VAL A 28 -11.64 -7.75 18.40
CA VAL A 28 -11.94 -8.38 19.70
C VAL A 28 -11.30 -9.78 19.80
N GLN A 29 -11.46 -10.60 18.76
CA GLN A 29 -10.87 -11.94 18.72
C GLN A 29 -9.34 -11.91 18.74
N ALA A 30 -8.75 -11.01 17.97
CA ALA A 30 -7.30 -10.81 17.93
C ALA A 30 -6.76 -10.42 19.32
N ALA A 31 -7.40 -9.45 19.99
CA ALA A 31 -7.02 -9.04 21.34
C ALA A 31 -7.15 -10.17 22.36
N GLN A 32 -8.23 -10.95 22.31
CA GLN A 32 -8.43 -12.14 23.17
C GLN A 32 -7.37 -13.22 22.93
N ALA A 33 -6.91 -13.37 21.69
CA ALA A 33 -5.81 -14.27 21.35
C ALA A 33 -4.43 -13.73 21.78
N GLY A 34 -4.35 -12.50 22.32
CA GLY A 34 -3.12 -11.87 22.77
C GLY A 34 -2.33 -11.13 21.68
N ALA A 35 -2.96 -10.78 20.58
CA ALA A 35 -2.32 -9.95 19.55
C ALA A 35 -1.92 -8.59 20.13
N THR A 36 -0.75 -8.12 19.76
CA THR A 36 -0.24 -6.79 20.12
C THR A 36 -0.41 -5.77 19.01
N HIS A 37 -0.52 -6.24 17.78
CA HIS A 37 -0.70 -5.44 16.59
C HIS A 37 -1.74 -6.08 15.67
N MET A 38 -2.47 -5.25 14.94
CA MET A 38 -3.42 -5.73 13.95
C MET A 38 -3.29 -4.96 12.65
N TYR A 39 -3.31 -5.68 11.53
CA TYR A 39 -3.25 -5.13 10.19
C TYR A 39 -4.51 -4.32 9.87
N VAL A 40 -4.34 -3.09 9.36
CA VAL A 40 -5.44 -2.15 9.10
C VAL A 40 -5.60 -1.75 7.64
N MET A 41 -4.74 -2.26 6.75
CA MET A 41 -4.47 -1.72 5.42
C MET A 41 -5.26 -2.35 4.28
N ASP A 42 -6.15 -3.29 4.55
CA ASP A 42 -6.94 -3.89 3.48
C ASP A 42 -7.93 -2.86 2.92
N VAL A 43 -7.58 -2.26 1.78
CA VAL A 43 -8.37 -1.20 1.16
C VAL A 43 -9.10 -1.71 -0.09
N PRO A 44 -10.23 -1.08 -0.48
CA PRO A 44 -11.00 -1.49 -1.65
C PRO A 44 -10.15 -1.47 -2.92
N LYS A 45 -10.42 -2.40 -3.80
CA LYS A 45 -9.88 -2.38 -5.16
C LYS A 45 -10.45 -1.22 -5.96
N ARG A 46 -9.61 -0.68 -6.83
CA ARG A 46 -10.04 0.23 -7.87
C ARG A 46 -9.37 -0.14 -9.19
N PHE A 47 -10.15 -0.67 -10.12
CA PHE A 47 -9.63 -1.16 -11.40
C PHE A 47 -9.35 -0.06 -12.41
N GLU A 48 -10.04 1.07 -12.28
CA GLU A 48 -9.91 2.21 -13.17
C GLU A 48 -8.64 3.03 -12.95
N GLU A 49 -7.96 2.79 -11.82
CA GLU A 49 -6.82 3.57 -11.40
C GLU A 49 -5.58 3.33 -12.26
N TRP A 50 -5.42 2.09 -12.68
CA TRP A 50 -4.37 1.68 -13.60
C TRP A 50 -4.94 0.84 -14.73
N SER A 51 -4.49 1.10 -15.95
CA SER A 51 -4.86 0.33 -17.12
C SER A 51 -4.50 -1.14 -16.95
N THR A 52 -5.48 -2.02 -16.96
CA THR A 52 -5.25 -3.45 -16.95
C THR A 52 -5.80 -4.09 -18.23
N HIS A 53 -5.02 -4.97 -18.84
CA HIS A 53 -5.48 -5.69 -20.01
C HIS A 53 -6.41 -6.84 -19.58
N PRO A 54 -7.63 -6.96 -20.14
CA PRO A 54 -8.51 -8.10 -19.85
C PRO A 54 -7.79 -9.44 -20.06
N GLY A 55 -7.86 -10.31 -19.09
CA GLY A 55 -7.19 -11.60 -19.11
C GLY A 55 -5.70 -11.61 -18.76
N ASP A 56 -5.13 -10.47 -18.39
CA ASP A 56 -3.81 -10.44 -17.76
C ASP A 56 -3.95 -10.73 -16.25
N PRO A 57 -3.36 -11.81 -15.72
CA PRO A 57 -3.52 -12.16 -14.31
C PRO A 57 -2.73 -11.25 -13.36
N TYR A 58 -1.69 -10.59 -13.84
CA TYR A 58 -0.79 -9.84 -12.98
C TYR A 58 -1.19 -8.41 -12.68
N PRO A 59 -1.80 -7.65 -13.58
CA PRO A 59 -2.39 -6.37 -13.22
C PRO A 59 -3.40 -6.49 -12.09
N ASN A 60 -4.21 -7.55 -12.10
CA ASN A 60 -5.11 -7.84 -10.98
C ASN A 60 -4.35 -8.06 -9.67
N TRP A 61 -3.20 -8.73 -9.72
CA TRP A 61 -2.34 -8.87 -8.56
C TRP A 61 -1.89 -7.51 -8.01
N GLY A 62 -1.36 -6.65 -8.87
CA GLY A 62 -0.98 -5.29 -8.48
C GLY A 62 -2.14 -4.47 -7.93
N MET A 63 -3.34 -4.61 -8.51
CA MET A 63 -4.55 -3.93 -8.03
C MET A 63 -4.96 -4.39 -6.63
N LEU A 64 -4.63 -5.63 -6.24
CA LEU A 64 -4.92 -6.17 -4.92
C LEU A 64 -3.99 -5.65 -3.84
N GLN A 65 -2.76 -5.32 -4.21
CA GLN A 65 -1.76 -4.91 -3.24
C GLN A 65 -2.00 -3.50 -2.74
N THR A 66 -1.77 -3.29 -1.47
CA THR A 66 -1.81 -1.96 -0.88
C THR A 66 -0.44 -1.30 -1.02
N CYS A 67 -0.40 -0.15 -1.67
CA CYS A 67 0.76 0.71 -1.72
C CYS A 67 0.47 2.05 -1.02
N LEU A 68 1.51 2.78 -0.68
CA LEU A 68 1.39 4.01 0.09
C LEU A 68 0.53 5.07 -0.63
N PHE A 69 0.65 5.16 -1.96
CA PHE A 69 -0.10 6.14 -2.75
C PHE A 69 -1.60 5.84 -2.87
N LYS A 70 -2.04 4.66 -2.49
CA LYS A 70 -3.48 4.35 -2.32
C LYS A 70 -4.08 4.93 -1.04
N LEU A 71 -3.25 5.46 -0.14
CA LEU A 71 -3.67 6.12 1.09
C LEU A 71 -3.42 7.60 1.08
N VAL A 72 -2.28 8.00 0.54
CA VAL A 72 -1.87 9.40 0.47
C VAL A 72 -1.29 9.68 -0.90
N VAL A 73 -1.93 10.55 -1.64
CA VAL A 73 -1.40 11.04 -2.92
C VAL A 73 -0.54 12.27 -2.63
N PRO A 74 0.78 12.21 -2.89
CA PRO A 74 1.65 13.38 -2.85
C PRO A 74 1.19 14.44 -3.85
N ARG A 75 1.43 15.72 -3.55
CA ARG A 75 0.96 16.83 -4.40
C ARG A 75 1.39 16.68 -5.87
N ALA A 76 2.61 16.25 -6.13
CA ALA A 76 3.10 16.08 -7.50
C ALA A 76 2.43 14.91 -8.25
N LEU A 77 1.75 14.00 -7.55
CA LEU A 77 1.01 12.87 -8.14
C LEU A 77 -0.50 13.14 -8.28
N GLU A 78 -1.02 14.25 -7.78
CA GLU A 78 -2.45 14.59 -7.90
C GLU A 78 -2.96 14.64 -9.36
N PRO A 79 -2.17 15.04 -10.38
CA PRO A 79 -2.61 14.97 -11.77
C PRO A 79 -2.80 13.53 -12.31
N TYR A 80 -2.21 12.54 -11.67
CA TYR A 80 -2.12 11.17 -12.18
C TYR A 80 -2.91 10.15 -11.35
N LEU A 81 -3.17 10.44 -10.09
CA LEU A 81 -3.83 9.54 -9.14
C LEU A 81 -5.09 10.18 -8.55
N ASP A 82 -6.07 9.34 -8.25
CA ASP A 82 -7.32 9.80 -7.64
C ASP A 82 -7.12 10.09 -6.14
N ALA A 83 -6.97 11.37 -5.82
CA ALA A 83 -6.84 11.83 -4.44
C ALA A 83 -8.08 11.54 -3.58
N ASP A 84 -9.27 11.54 -4.17
CA ASP A 84 -10.51 11.22 -3.43
C ASP A 84 -10.59 9.75 -3.05
N TYR A 85 -10.14 8.84 -3.92
CA TYR A 85 -10.01 7.43 -3.60
C TYR A 85 -9.03 7.23 -2.44
N ALA A 86 -7.84 7.82 -2.52
CA ALA A 86 -6.84 7.73 -1.46
C ALA A 86 -7.35 8.30 -0.13
N ARG A 87 -8.03 9.43 -0.15
CA ARG A 87 -8.62 10.05 1.04
C ARG A 87 -9.66 9.13 1.71
N ARG A 88 -10.51 8.46 0.93
CA ARG A 88 -11.49 7.49 1.48
C ARG A 88 -10.79 6.29 2.11
N ASN A 89 -9.72 5.80 1.49
CA ASN A 89 -8.93 4.70 2.04
C ASN A 89 -8.22 5.11 3.34
N LEU A 90 -7.63 6.30 3.37
CA LEU A 90 -6.98 6.83 4.57
C LEU A 90 -7.97 6.96 5.73
N GLU A 91 -9.18 7.47 5.48
CA GLU A 91 -10.24 7.55 6.49
C GLU A 91 -10.64 6.16 7.01
N LEU A 92 -10.75 5.16 6.13
CA LEU A 92 -11.02 3.78 6.53
C LEU A 92 -9.91 3.24 7.45
N VAL A 93 -8.65 3.43 7.06
CA VAL A 93 -7.48 3.00 7.83
C VAL A 93 -7.42 3.72 9.19
N ARG A 94 -7.70 5.01 9.22
CA ARG A 94 -7.77 5.81 10.45
C ARG A 94 -8.83 5.24 11.42
N ARG A 95 -10.04 4.98 10.94
CA ARG A 95 -11.11 4.40 11.76
C ARG A 95 -10.78 2.98 12.25
N ARG A 96 -10.13 2.17 11.42
CA ARG A 96 -9.64 0.85 11.84
C ARG A 96 -8.55 0.95 12.91
N SER A 97 -7.63 1.92 12.81
CA SER A 97 -6.59 2.13 13.82
C SER A 97 -7.19 2.54 15.18
N GLU A 98 -8.26 3.35 15.18
CA GLU A 98 -8.99 3.71 16.40
C GLU A 98 -9.65 2.47 17.07
N ILE A 99 -10.22 1.57 16.24
CA ILE A 99 -10.77 0.31 16.74
C ILE A 99 -9.66 -0.56 17.36
N VAL A 100 -8.55 -0.73 16.67
CA VAL A 100 -7.41 -1.52 17.14
C VAL A 100 -6.89 -0.97 18.48
N LYS A 101 -6.75 0.34 18.59
CA LYS A 101 -6.32 1.04 19.81
C LYS A 101 -7.32 0.86 20.97
N LYS A 102 -8.61 0.89 20.69
CA LYS A 102 -9.69 0.63 21.67
C LYS A 102 -9.52 -0.71 22.39
N TYR A 103 -9.00 -1.72 21.70
CA TYR A 103 -8.75 -3.05 22.25
C TYR A 103 -7.30 -3.29 22.71
N GLY A 104 -6.52 -2.22 22.94
CA GLY A 104 -5.18 -2.28 23.51
C GLY A 104 -4.08 -2.75 22.55
N MET A 105 -4.37 -2.83 21.26
CA MET A 105 -3.40 -3.16 20.22
C MET A 105 -2.90 -1.90 19.50
N GLN A 106 -1.88 -2.04 18.68
CA GLN A 106 -1.35 -1.00 17.81
C GLN A 106 -1.65 -1.32 16.34
N ALA A 107 -1.87 -0.29 15.53
CA ALA A 107 -2.09 -0.45 14.09
C ALA A 107 -0.82 -0.92 13.40
N ALA A 108 -0.96 -1.94 12.54
CA ALA A 108 0.09 -2.44 11.67
C ALA A 108 -0.22 -2.06 10.22
N VAL A 109 0.75 -1.44 9.57
CA VAL A 109 0.70 -1.03 8.17
C VAL A 109 1.72 -1.85 7.39
N VAL A 110 1.25 -2.53 6.35
CA VAL A 110 2.09 -3.30 5.43
C VAL A 110 1.78 -2.84 4.02
N VAL A 111 2.78 -2.37 3.30
CA VAL A 111 2.64 -1.91 1.92
C VAL A 111 3.61 -2.63 1.00
N ILE A 112 3.24 -2.75 -0.27
CA ILE A 112 4.14 -3.18 -1.34
C ILE A 112 4.59 -1.93 -2.09
N ASP A 113 5.83 -1.54 -1.88
CA ASP A 113 6.44 -0.35 -2.48
C ASP A 113 7.94 -0.58 -2.77
N PRO A 114 8.51 0.10 -3.78
CA PRO A 114 7.84 0.99 -4.72
C PRO A 114 6.93 0.22 -5.68
N PHE A 115 5.72 0.74 -5.86
CA PHE A 115 4.72 0.17 -6.74
C PHE A 115 4.66 0.98 -8.05
N TYR A 116 4.02 0.48 -9.10
CA TYR A 116 3.96 1.20 -10.36
C TYR A 116 3.10 2.47 -10.32
N LEU A 117 3.43 3.44 -11.16
CA LEU A 117 2.64 4.64 -11.43
C LEU A 117 1.99 4.54 -12.82
N PRO A 118 0.91 5.31 -13.08
CA PRO A 118 0.36 5.46 -14.42
C PRO A 118 1.41 5.93 -15.42
N GLU A 119 1.34 5.44 -16.65
CA GLU A 119 2.33 5.75 -17.71
C GLU A 119 2.49 7.26 -17.94
N GLN A 120 1.40 8.04 -17.81
CA GLN A 120 1.44 9.49 -18.00
C GLN A 120 2.42 10.17 -17.01
N ALA A 121 2.52 9.68 -15.78
CA ALA A 121 3.49 10.22 -14.82
C ALA A 121 4.93 10.06 -15.31
N TYR A 122 5.24 8.97 -16.00
CA TYR A 122 6.56 8.73 -16.55
C TYR A 122 6.81 9.47 -17.89
N LEU A 123 5.75 9.77 -18.63
CA LEU A 123 5.88 10.60 -19.84
C LEU A 123 6.21 12.05 -19.47
N ASP A 124 5.59 12.56 -18.41
CA ASP A 124 5.83 13.92 -17.93
C ASP A 124 7.13 14.03 -17.11
N HIS A 125 7.51 12.95 -16.43
CA HIS A 125 8.71 12.85 -15.59
C HIS A 125 9.56 11.61 -15.94
N PRO A 126 10.26 11.59 -17.07
CA PRO A 126 11.00 10.41 -17.52
C PRO A 126 12.04 9.89 -16.53
N ALA A 127 12.64 10.79 -15.74
CA ALA A 127 13.62 10.45 -14.70
C ALA A 127 13.02 9.68 -13.51
N TRP A 128 11.70 9.65 -13.36
CA TRP A 128 11.04 8.88 -12.30
C TRP A 128 10.91 7.41 -12.65
N ARG A 129 11.03 7.04 -13.94
CA ARG A 129 10.84 5.65 -14.37
C ARG A 129 11.96 4.75 -13.84
N GLY A 130 11.62 3.84 -13.00
CA GLY A 130 12.48 2.77 -12.50
C GLY A 130 12.36 1.49 -13.32
N PRO A 131 12.80 0.35 -12.78
CA PRO A 131 12.76 -0.92 -13.47
C PRO A 131 11.32 -1.46 -13.56
N ARG A 132 11.15 -2.45 -14.43
CA ARG A 132 9.91 -3.19 -14.57
C ARG A 132 9.54 -3.88 -13.23
N CYS A 133 8.31 -3.70 -12.79
CA CYS A 133 7.82 -4.23 -11.52
C CYS A 133 6.74 -5.33 -11.66
N ASP A 134 6.33 -5.65 -12.89
CA ASP A 134 5.44 -6.76 -13.18
C ASP A 134 6.21 -8.05 -13.49
N HIS A 135 5.52 -9.18 -13.46
CA HIS A 135 6.14 -10.46 -13.81
C HIS A 135 6.33 -10.56 -15.33
N PRO A 136 7.59 -10.62 -15.85
CA PRO A 136 7.89 -10.47 -17.27
C PRO A 136 7.32 -11.58 -18.17
N ARG A 137 6.93 -12.72 -17.61
CA ARG A 137 6.36 -13.87 -18.35
C ARG A 137 4.85 -13.99 -18.24
N ARG A 138 4.21 -13.15 -17.38
CA ARG A 138 2.78 -13.31 -17.05
C ARG A 138 1.98 -12.06 -17.33
N SER A 139 2.59 -10.88 -17.27
CA SER A 139 1.96 -9.63 -17.67
C SER A 139 2.08 -9.38 -19.15
N ARG A 140 0.98 -8.99 -19.79
CA ARG A 140 0.98 -8.53 -21.18
C ARG A 140 1.53 -7.12 -21.31
N ASP A 141 1.10 -6.25 -20.41
CA ASP A 141 1.56 -4.88 -20.34
C ASP A 141 2.76 -4.76 -19.39
N MET A 142 3.62 -3.80 -19.67
CA MET A 142 4.78 -3.53 -18.85
C MET A 142 4.44 -2.45 -17.84
N TYR A 143 4.63 -2.76 -16.56
CA TYR A 143 4.51 -1.82 -15.46
C TYR A 143 5.88 -1.52 -14.88
N PHE A 144 6.12 -0.26 -14.59
CA PHE A 144 7.39 0.23 -14.07
C PHE A 144 7.20 0.82 -12.68
N SER A 145 8.10 0.48 -11.76
CA SER A 145 8.16 1.15 -10.47
C SER A 145 8.81 2.53 -10.61
N PRO A 146 8.49 3.49 -9.74
CA PRO A 146 9.29 4.71 -9.67
C PRO A 146 10.70 4.38 -9.16
N CYS A 147 11.69 5.07 -9.71
CA CYS A 147 13.10 4.87 -9.38
C CYS A 147 13.44 5.49 -8.02
N ILE A 148 13.67 4.67 -7.01
CA ILE A 148 13.97 5.11 -5.65
C ILE A 148 15.33 5.82 -5.51
N ASP A 149 16.22 5.72 -6.49
CA ASP A 149 17.47 6.50 -6.52
C ASP A 149 17.25 7.94 -6.97
N ASN A 150 16.10 8.22 -7.60
CA ASN A 150 15.72 9.59 -7.93
C ASN A 150 15.27 10.32 -6.65
N GLU A 151 15.86 11.49 -6.41
CA GLU A 151 15.60 12.28 -5.20
C GLU A 151 14.14 12.80 -5.13
N GLU A 152 13.58 13.21 -6.27
CA GLU A 152 12.18 13.64 -6.33
C GLU A 152 11.24 12.50 -5.97
N VAL A 153 11.49 11.28 -6.48
CA VAL A 153 10.72 10.09 -6.14
C VAL A 153 10.79 9.77 -4.64
N ARG A 154 11.99 9.84 -4.04
CA ARG A 154 12.11 9.69 -2.58
C ARG A 154 11.30 10.74 -1.83
N GLY A 155 11.29 11.97 -2.34
CA GLY A 155 10.48 13.06 -1.80
C GLY A 155 8.99 12.73 -1.79
N LEU A 156 8.45 12.09 -2.85
CA LEU A 156 7.05 11.63 -2.90
C LEU A 156 6.73 10.64 -1.78
N TYR A 157 7.58 9.63 -1.59
CA TYR A 157 7.40 8.65 -0.51
C TYR A 157 7.54 9.28 0.87
N TYR A 158 8.46 10.21 1.04
CA TYR A 158 8.65 10.92 2.29
C TYR A 158 7.43 11.78 2.65
N GLU A 159 6.88 12.55 1.69
CA GLU A 159 5.65 13.32 1.87
C GLU A 159 4.48 12.40 2.26
N ALA A 160 4.28 11.31 1.51
CA ALA A 160 3.18 10.39 1.76
C ALA A 160 3.30 9.74 3.15
N MET A 161 4.51 9.34 3.55
CA MET A 161 4.75 8.75 4.85
C MET A 161 4.50 9.74 6.00
N GLN A 162 4.99 10.97 5.87
CA GLN A 162 4.75 12.02 6.88
C GLN A 162 3.25 12.28 7.07
N ARG A 163 2.51 12.39 5.96
CA ARG A 163 1.06 12.62 6.01
C ARG A 163 0.32 11.43 6.60
N LEU A 164 0.71 10.20 6.23
CA LEU A 164 0.12 8.99 6.83
C LEU A 164 0.33 8.95 8.34
N CYS A 165 1.56 9.18 8.81
CA CYS A 165 1.88 9.16 10.24
C CYS A 165 1.22 10.31 11.03
N ALA A 166 0.85 11.41 10.38
CA ALA A 166 0.09 12.48 11.01
C ALA A 166 -1.38 12.10 11.26
N GLU A 167 -1.92 11.19 10.44
CA GLU A 167 -3.33 10.79 10.48
C GLU A 167 -3.57 9.46 11.21
N VAL A 168 -2.57 8.57 11.23
CA VAL A 168 -2.69 7.21 11.76
C VAL A 168 -1.58 6.95 12.78
N ASP A 169 -1.96 6.54 13.99
CA ASP A 169 -1.04 6.11 15.05
C ASP A 169 -0.53 4.68 14.73
N ILE A 170 0.62 4.62 14.04
CA ILE A 170 1.20 3.38 13.53
C ILE A 170 2.21 2.82 14.52
N GLY A 171 1.98 1.62 15.03
CA GLY A 171 2.89 0.89 15.91
C GLY A 171 3.85 -0.05 15.19
N PHE A 172 3.48 -0.47 13.97
CA PHE A 172 4.30 -1.35 13.14
C PHE A 172 4.16 -0.96 11.67
N PHE A 173 5.27 -0.78 10.98
CA PHE A 173 5.30 -0.48 9.56
C PHE A 173 6.23 -1.45 8.83
N GLN A 174 5.74 -2.07 7.76
CA GLN A 174 6.51 -2.97 6.90
C GLN A 174 6.39 -2.56 5.45
N ILE A 175 7.52 -2.45 4.78
CA ILE A 175 7.58 -2.35 3.33
C ILE A 175 7.99 -3.71 2.77
N ILE A 176 7.19 -4.23 1.86
CA ILE A 176 7.51 -5.41 1.06
C ILE A 176 7.95 -4.88 -0.30
N THR A 177 9.21 -5.09 -0.64
CA THR A 177 9.71 -4.70 -1.97
C THR A 177 9.42 -5.83 -2.94
N ASN A 178 8.55 -5.57 -3.87
CA ASN A 178 8.21 -6.35 -5.05
C ASN A 178 8.32 -7.89 -4.94
N ASP A 179 7.17 -8.54 -4.96
CA ASP A 179 7.04 -10.00 -4.91
C ASP A 179 7.13 -10.69 -6.29
N SER A 180 7.14 -9.94 -7.37
CA SER A 180 7.13 -10.48 -8.75
C SER A 180 8.52 -10.71 -9.34
N GLY A 181 9.57 -10.49 -8.57
CA GLY A 181 10.97 -10.72 -9.00
C GLY A 181 11.55 -9.61 -9.86
N ALA A 182 10.89 -8.46 -9.98
CA ALA A 182 11.42 -7.29 -10.65
C ALA A 182 12.27 -6.43 -9.71
N GLY A 183 13.17 -5.64 -10.25
CA GLY A 183 14.01 -4.73 -9.49
C GLY A 183 13.23 -3.51 -8.98
N VAL A 184 13.78 -2.84 -7.99
CA VAL A 184 13.24 -1.59 -7.44
C VAL A 184 14.06 -0.36 -7.83
N CYS A 185 15.18 -0.56 -8.47
CA CYS A 185 16.11 0.49 -8.86
C CYS A 185 16.96 0.07 -10.08
N TRP A 186 17.39 1.05 -10.90
CA TRP A 186 18.32 0.86 -12.00
C TRP A 186 19.78 0.90 -11.55
N SER A 187 20.09 1.35 -10.36
CA SER A 187 21.46 1.43 -9.91
C SER A 187 22.10 0.06 -9.85
N THR A 188 23.31 -0.02 -10.35
CA THR A 188 24.10 -1.27 -10.37
C THR A 188 24.72 -1.60 -9.01
N GLY A 189 24.28 -0.94 -7.96
CA GLY A 189 24.81 -1.11 -6.61
C GLY A 189 26.31 -0.80 -6.58
N LEU A 190 26.66 0.36 -6.16
CA LEU A 190 28.05 0.69 -5.80
C LEU A 190 28.35 0.18 -4.41
#